data_ea3423f736ce9b778353569a3cfc9c45
#
_entry.id   ea3423f736ce9b778353569a3cfc9c45
#
_cell.length_a   1.000
_cell.length_b   1.000
_cell.length_c   1.000
_cell.angle_alpha   90.00
_cell.angle_beta   90.00
_cell.angle_gamma   90.00
#
_symmetry.space_group_name_H-M   'P 1'
#
loop_
_entity.id
_entity.type
_entity.pdbx_description
1 polymer ?
#
loop_
_entity_poly.entity_id
_entity_poly.type
_entity_poly.pdbx_seq_one_letter_code
_entity_poly.pdbx_strand_id
1 'polypeptide(L)'
;DYGWIRQILKTLHIYKLIPAQDQLIDAAEEIRMARTKDEKYLIYLPHSTKIKINKSLAGYSVRAVDLQSKRIAQIALTLKENITQIGMHPFEQDVLLIVEKE
;
A
#
# COMPACT_ATOMS: atom_id res chain seq x y z
N ASP A 1 10.37 -3.07 -14.78
CA ASP A 1 10.16 -4.51 -14.83
C ASP A 1 9.32 -4.98 -13.66
N TYR A 2 8.27 -5.74 -13.96
CA TYR A 2 7.34 -6.22 -12.96
C TYR A 2 7.64 -7.62 -12.44
N GLY A 3 8.73 -8.24 -12.87
CA GLY A 3 9.05 -9.61 -12.51
C GLY A 3 9.21 -9.84 -11.01
N TRP A 4 9.89 -8.93 -10.32
CA TRP A 4 10.12 -9.06 -8.90
C TRP A 4 8.86 -8.68 -8.07
N ILE A 5 7.98 -7.82 -8.60
CA ILE A 5 6.68 -7.57 -7.98
C ILE A 5 5.87 -8.85 -7.95
N ARG A 6 5.89 -9.63 -9.06
CA ARG A 6 5.23 -10.92 -9.11
C ARG A 6 5.77 -11.89 -8.06
N GLN A 7 7.08 -11.88 -7.81
CA GLN A 7 7.69 -12.71 -6.78
C GLN A 7 7.19 -12.33 -5.39
N ILE A 8 7.10 -11.04 -5.11
CA ILE A 8 6.56 -10.56 -3.83
C ILE A 8 5.11 -11.02 -3.67
N LEU A 9 4.31 -10.90 -4.71
CA LEU A 9 2.91 -11.33 -4.67
C LEU A 9 2.79 -12.82 -4.42
N LYS A 10 3.66 -13.64 -5.01
CA LYS A 10 3.70 -15.08 -4.76
C LYS A 10 4.07 -15.37 -3.30
N THR A 11 5.07 -14.69 -2.77
CA THR A 11 5.52 -14.88 -1.40
C THR A 11 4.40 -14.56 -0.41
N LEU A 12 3.56 -13.59 -0.72
CA LEU A 12 2.45 -13.18 0.12
C LEU A 12 1.17 -13.96 -0.17
N HIS A 13 1.24 -14.95 -1.06
CA HIS A 13 0.08 -15.75 -1.50
C HIS A 13 -1.05 -14.90 -2.08
N ILE A 14 -0.66 -13.85 -2.81
CA ILE A 14 -1.63 -12.97 -3.48
C ILE A 14 -1.69 -13.38 -4.94
N TYR A 15 -2.78 -14.03 -5.34
CA TYR A 15 -2.91 -14.61 -6.68
C TYR A 15 -3.77 -13.78 -7.62
N LYS A 16 -4.61 -12.91 -7.09
CA LYS A 16 -5.51 -12.11 -7.91
C LYS A 16 -5.69 -10.74 -7.29
N LEU A 17 -5.44 -9.71 -8.09
CA LEU A 17 -5.60 -8.32 -7.68
C LEU A 17 -6.85 -7.73 -8.31
N ILE A 18 -7.59 -6.96 -7.52
CA ILE A 18 -8.76 -6.24 -7.96
C ILE A 18 -8.43 -4.76 -7.89
N PRO A 19 -8.62 -3.98 -8.95
CA PRO A 19 -8.36 -2.54 -8.87
C PRO A 19 -9.16 -1.88 -7.76
N ALA A 20 -8.52 -1.00 -6.99
CA ALA A 20 -9.15 -0.28 -5.89
C ALA A 20 -8.77 1.20 -5.93
N GLN A 21 -8.45 1.72 -7.11
CA GLN A 21 -8.00 3.10 -7.30
C GLN A 21 -9.04 4.11 -6.82
N ASP A 22 -10.31 3.78 -6.93
CA ASP A 22 -11.43 4.63 -6.50
C ASP A 22 -11.47 4.88 -5.00
N GLN A 23 -10.77 4.07 -4.20
CA GLN A 23 -10.71 4.27 -2.75
C GLN A 23 -9.68 5.31 -2.33
N LEU A 24 -8.80 5.74 -3.23
CA LEU A 24 -7.82 6.78 -2.93
C LEU A 24 -8.47 8.15 -3.00
N ILE A 25 -8.09 9.04 -2.06
CA ILE A 25 -8.60 10.41 -2.00
C ILE A 25 -7.48 11.35 -2.44
N ASP A 26 -7.75 12.18 -3.45
CA ASP A 26 -6.81 13.23 -3.93
C ASP A 26 -5.41 12.70 -4.19
N ALA A 27 -5.30 11.49 -4.73
CA ALA A 27 -4.01 10.88 -5.02
C ALA A 27 -3.52 11.29 -6.41
N ALA A 28 -2.19 11.40 -6.55
CA ALA A 28 -1.58 11.64 -7.86
C ALA A 28 -1.84 10.46 -8.79
N GLU A 29 -1.87 10.72 -10.11
CA GLU A 29 -2.20 9.70 -11.10
C GLU A 29 -1.25 8.50 -11.10
N GLU A 30 0.02 8.71 -10.77
CA GLU A 30 1.02 7.65 -10.73
C GLU A 30 0.88 6.70 -9.54
N ILE A 31 0.06 7.05 -8.54
CA ILE A 31 -0.19 6.19 -7.39
C ILE A 31 -1.24 5.16 -7.78
N ARG A 32 -0.94 3.89 -7.54
CA ARG A 32 -1.84 2.78 -7.91
C ARG A 32 -2.21 1.97 -6.68
N MET A 33 -3.47 1.62 -6.57
CA MET A 33 -3.98 0.82 -5.47
C MET A 33 -4.76 -0.37 -6.00
N ALA A 34 -4.53 -1.54 -5.39
CA ALA A 34 -5.26 -2.76 -5.69
C ALA A 34 -5.57 -3.49 -4.39
N ARG A 35 -6.51 -4.40 -4.44
CA ARG A 35 -6.86 -5.21 -3.29
C ARG A 35 -6.99 -6.67 -3.68
N THR A 36 -6.90 -7.55 -2.68
CA THR A 36 -7.18 -8.97 -2.86
C THR A 36 -8.60 -9.27 -2.38
N LYS A 37 -9.07 -10.50 -2.63
CA LYS A 37 -10.36 -10.94 -2.11
C LYS A 37 -10.38 -10.97 -0.58
N ASP A 38 -9.22 -11.17 0.05
CA ASP A 38 -9.09 -11.22 1.50
C ASP A 38 -8.94 -9.82 2.12
N GLU A 39 -9.21 -8.77 1.35
CA GLU A 39 -9.13 -7.37 1.79
C GLU A 39 -7.73 -6.96 2.22
N LYS A 40 -6.69 -7.53 1.61
CA LYS A 40 -5.35 -6.98 1.66
C LYS A 40 -5.22 -5.92 0.57
N TYR A 41 -4.48 -4.85 0.85
CA TYR A 41 -4.31 -3.77 -0.11
C TYR A 41 -2.85 -3.63 -0.49
N LEU A 42 -2.61 -3.31 -1.75
CA LEU A 42 -1.29 -3.02 -2.29
C LEU A 42 -1.34 -1.64 -2.91
N ILE A 43 -0.43 -0.77 -2.48
CA ILE A 43 -0.38 0.60 -2.98
C ILE A 43 1.03 0.89 -3.48
N TYR A 44 1.16 1.20 -4.76
CA TYR A 44 2.43 1.61 -5.34
C TYR A 44 2.61 3.10 -5.21
N LEU A 45 3.73 3.52 -4.60
CA LEU A 45 4.09 4.92 -4.43
C LEU A 45 5.41 5.19 -5.15
N PRO A 46 5.41 6.05 -6.17
CA PRO A 46 6.66 6.39 -6.86
C PRO A 46 7.58 7.30 -6.04
N HIS A 47 7.04 7.96 -5.01
CA HIS A 47 7.83 8.84 -4.13
C HIS A 47 7.15 8.92 -2.76
N SER A 48 7.84 9.50 -1.77
CA SER A 48 7.29 9.61 -0.42
C SER A 48 6.18 10.66 -0.38
N THR A 49 4.98 10.24 0.01
CA THR A 49 3.83 11.12 0.14
C THR A 49 2.83 10.51 1.11
N LYS A 50 2.00 11.35 1.70
CA LYS A 50 0.90 10.87 2.53
C LYS A 50 -0.24 10.42 1.63
N ILE A 51 -0.95 9.38 2.06
CA ILE A 51 -2.07 8.83 1.32
C ILE A 51 -3.30 8.84 2.21
N LYS A 52 -4.44 9.17 1.62
CA LYS A 52 -5.74 9.06 2.27
C LYS A 52 -6.59 8.03 1.54
N ILE A 53 -7.22 7.16 2.32
CA ILE A 53 -8.08 6.11 1.78
C ILE A 53 -9.49 6.33 2.33
N ASN A 54 -10.49 6.30 1.45
CA ASN A 54 -11.89 6.50 1.80
C ASN A 54 -12.48 5.23 2.42
N LYS A 55 -11.83 4.75 3.47
CA LYS A 55 -12.25 3.55 4.20
C LYS A 55 -11.55 3.53 5.55
N SER A 56 -12.21 3.03 6.57
CA SER A 56 -11.57 2.81 7.86
C SER A 56 -10.78 1.51 7.83
N LEU A 57 -9.47 1.59 8.08
CA LEU A 57 -8.59 0.43 8.16
C LEU A 57 -8.19 0.13 9.60
N ALA A 58 -9.15 0.25 10.52
CA ALA A 58 -8.94 -0.13 11.91
C ALA A 58 -8.56 -1.61 12.01
N GLY A 59 -7.52 -1.92 12.75
CA GLY A 59 -7.02 -3.29 12.88
C GLY A 59 -6.09 -3.73 11.76
N TYR A 60 -5.73 -2.82 10.86
CA TYR A 60 -4.77 -3.11 9.79
C TYR A 60 -3.38 -2.61 10.17
N SER A 61 -2.37 -3.24 9.60
CA SER A 61 -0.99 -2.75 9.65
C SER A 61 -0.50 -2.43 8.24
N VAL A 62 0.44 -1.50 8.13
CA VAL A 62 1.01 -1.09 6.84
C VAL A 62 2.52 -1.29 6.88
N ARG A 63 3.05 -1.94 5.86
CA ARG A 63 4.48 -2.10 5.66
C ARG A 63 4.84 -1.48 4.32
N ALA A 64 5.92 -0.69 4.31
CA ALA A 64 6.49 -0.16 3.07
C ALA A 64 7.68 -1.02 2.68
N VAL A 65 7.67 -1.52 1.45
CA VAL A 65 8.78 -2.29 0.90
C VAL A 65 9.51 -1.42 -0.12
N ASP A 66 10.77 -1.11 0.16
CA ASP A 66 11.61 -0.38 -0.79
C ASP A 66 11.89 -1.29 -1.97
N LEU A 67 11.48 -0.87 -3.14
CA LEU A 67 11.54 -1.68 -4.35
C LEU A 67 12.97 -1.90 -4.84
N GLN A 68 13.92 -1.06 -4.46
CA GLN A 68 15.32 -1.23 -4.87
C GLN A 68 16.14 -2.03 -3.86
N SER A 69 16.07 -1.67 -2.58
CA SER A 69 16.87 -2.32 -1.55
C SER A 69 16.17 -3.51 -0.91
N LYS A 70 14.86 -3.67 -1.12
CA LYS A 70 14.00 -4.68 -0.49
C LYS A 70 13.91 -4.53 1.03
N ARG A 71 14.25 -3.37 1.55
CA ARG A 71 14.07 -3.07 2.98
C ARG A 71 12.59 -2.88 3.27
N ILE A 72 12.19 -3.22 4.49
CA ILE A 72 10.81 -3.13 4.94
C ILE A 72 10.74 -2.23 6.16
N ALA A 73 9.77 -1.32 6.18
CA ALA A 73 9.52 -0.45 7.32
C ALA A 73 8.03 -0.45 7.64
N GLN A 74 7.69 -0.42 8.93
CA GLN A 74 6.30 -0.25 9.32
C GLN A 74 5.91 1.23 9.25
N ILE A 75 4.70 1.48 8.76
CA ILE A 75 4.18 2.83 8.58
C ILE A 75 2.97 3.01 9.48
N ALA A 76 2.89 4.16 10.15
CA ALA A 76 1.80 4.46 11.05
C ALA A 76 0.52 4.81 10.27
N LEU A 77 -0.62 4.37 10.80
CA LEU A 77 -1.94 4.74 10.32
C LEU A 77 -2.57 5.75 11.25
N THR A 78 -3.25 6.74 10.68
CA THR A 78 -4.08 7.66 11.44
C THR A 78 -5.53 7.46 10.98
N LEU A 79 -6.41 7.16 11.91
CA LEU A 79 -7.83 6.98 11.61
C LEU A 79 -8.59 8.22 12.02
N LYS A 80 -9.39 8.75 11.11
CA LYS A 80 -10.26 9.90 11.38
C LYS A 80 -11.60 9.67 10.70
N GLU A 81 -12.64 9.43 11.50
CA GLU A 81 -13.96 9.06 11.00
C GLU A 81 -13.86 7.79 10.13
N ASN A 82 -14.26 7.84 8.87
CA ASN A 82 -14.19 6.70 7.96
C ASN A 82 -13.03 6.82 6.98
N ILE A 83 -12.03 7.65 7.30
CA ILE A 83 -10.88 7.88 6.45
C ILE A 83 -9.63 7.39 7.15
N THR A 84 -8.79 6.66 6.43
CA THR A 84 -7.48 6.24 6.91
C THR A 84 -6.42 7.06 6.21
N GLN A 85 -5.51 7.66 6.98
CA GLN A 85 -4.35 8.35 6.46
C GLN A 85 -3.10 7.52 6.75
N ILE A 86 -2.35 7.22 5.69
CA ILE A 86 -1.08 6.49 5.81
C ILE A 86 0.04 7.52 5.83
N GLY A 87 0.92 7.45 6.83
CA GLY A 87 2.04 8.37 6.96
C GLY A 87 3.10 8.19 5.88
N MET A 88 4.05 9.11 5.85
CA MET A 88 5.14 9.05 4.88
C MET A 88 6.12 7.93 5.24
N HIS A 89 6.66 7.25 4.21
CA HIS A 89 7.65 6.22 4.43
C HIS A 89 9.07 6.84 4.46
N PRO A 90 10.05 6.15 5.09
CA PRO A 90 11.39 6.71 5.23
C PRO A 90 12.28 6.56 4.00
N PHE A 91 11.78 5.93 2.94
CA PHE A 91 12.57 5.67 1.74
C PHE A 91 12.43 6.81 0.75
N GLU A 92 13.50 7.10 0.02
CA GLU A 92 13.51 8.19 -0.97
C GLU A 92 13.01 7.76 -2.34
N GLN A 93 12.92 6.45 -2.56
CA GLN A 93 12.59 5.90 -3.86
C GLN A 93 11.20 5.29 -3.85
N ASP A 94 10.82 4.64 -4.94
CA ASP A 94 9.51 4.04 -5.04
C ASP A 94 9.37 2.86 -4.07
N VAL A 95 8.16 2.72 -3.52
CA VAL A 95 7.85 1.65 -2.57
C VAL A 95 6.52 1.00 -2.92
N LEU A 96 6.35 -0.21 -2.42
CA LEU A 96 5.07 -0.89 -2.41
C LEU A 96 4.57 -0.92 -0.97
N LEU A 97 3.40 -0.36 -0.72
CA LEU A 97 2.76 -0.46 0.59
C LEU A 97 1.91 -1.73 0.63
N ILE A 98 2.09 -2.51 1.68
CA ILE A 98 1.31 -3.73 1.91
C ILE A 98 0.45 -3.49 3.14
N VAL A 99 -0.86 -3.50 2.96
CA VAL A 99 -1.84 -3.22 4.01
C VAL A 99 -2.59 -4.51 4.31
N GLU A 100 -2.44 -5.03 5.52
CA GLU A 100 -3.02 -6.31 5.92
C GLU A 100 -3.67 -6.20 7.29
N LYS A 101 -4.68 -7.02 7.55
CA LYS A 101 -5.25 -7.15 8.89
C LYS A 101 -4.23 -7.80 9.82
N GLU A 102 -4.16 -7.26 11.03
CA GLU A 102 -3.33 -7.84 12.06
C GLU A 102 -3.90 -9.14 12.62
#